data_03494929d3d8dd8415ee0ac898a14bfd
#
_entry.id   03494929d3d8dd8415ee0ac898a14bfd
#
_cell.length_a   1.000
_cell.length_b   1.000
_cell.length_c   1.000
_cell.angle_alpha   90.00
_cell.angle_beta   90.00
_cell.angle_gamma   90.00
#
_symmetry.space_group_name_H-M   'P 1'
#
loop_
_entity.id
_entity.type
_entity.pdbx_description
1 polymer ?
#
loop_
_entity_poly.entity_id
_entity_poly.type
_entity_poly.pdbx_seq_one_letter_code
_entity_poly.pdbx_strand_id
1 'polypeptide(L)'
;MKMLTIDPKETPIPQLHQYLIGSIGPRPICFASTVDKDGKPNLAPFSFFNIFTANPPILVFSPARRVRDNSVKHTLLNCEATGQVVINVVNFDIVEQKLIKVEEEDKLRNFEQKIRNF
;
A
#
# COMPACT_ATOMS: atom_id res chain seq x y z
N MET A 1 -12.43 24.02 23.75
CA MET A 1 -11.77 22.99 22.93
C MET A 1 -10.36 23.47 22.63
N LYS A 2 -9.32 22.68 22.91
CA LYS A 2 -7.93 23.09 22.66
C LYS A 2 -7.59 22.71 21.21
N MET A 3 -7.31 23.69 20.37
CA MET A 3 -6.90 23.45 18.98
C MET A 3 -5.39 23.21 18.93
N LEU A 4 -4.98 22.25 18.10
CA LEU A 4 -3.59 22.00 17.76
C LEU A 4 -3.34 22.45 16.31
N THR A 5 -2.41 23.39 16.15
CA THR A 5 -1.94 23.81 14.83
C THR A 5 -0.64 23.08 14.51
N ILE A 6 -0.57 22.48 13.33
CA ILE A 6 0.59 21.71 12.85
C ILE A 6 1.13 22.41 11.62
N ASP A 7 2.39 22.87 11.66
CA ASP A 7 3.11 23.33 10.48
C ASP A 7 3.90 22.15 9.87
N PRO A 8 3.56 21.71 8.66
CA PRO A 8 4.26 20.59 8.01
C PRO A 8 5.75 20.86 7.73
N LYS A 9 6.15 22.13 7.65
CA LYS A 9 7.57 22.49 7.40
C LYS A 9 8.42 22.38 8.66
N GLU A 10 7.80 22.61 9.82
CA GLU A 10 8.49 22.60 11.12
C GLU A 10 8.32 21.25 11.84
N THR A 11 7.40 20.40 11.39
CA THR A 11 7.10 19.12 12.03
C THR A 11 7.95 18.01 11.42
N PRO A 12 8.70 17.24 12.24
CA PRO A 12 9.45 16.08 11.76
C PRO A 12 8.55 15.09 11.00
N ILE A 13 9.04 14.55 9.88
CA ILE A 13 8.27 13.65 9.01
C ILE A 13 7.63 12.46 9.77
N PRO A 14 8.31 11.77 10.69
CA PRO A 14 7.69 10.69 11.46
C PRO A 14 6.49 11.14 12.30
N GLN A 15 6.58 12.32 12.90
CA GLN A 15 5.50 12.89 13.71
C GLN A 15 4.33 13.37 12.85
N LEU A 16 4.64 14.07 11.74
CA LEU A 16 3.63 14.48 10.76
C LEU A 16 2.87 13.26 10.20
N HIS A 17 3.59 12.19 9.87
CA HIS A 17 2.99 10.93 9.43
C HIS A 17 2.01 10.37 10.49
N GLN A 18 2.38 10.38 11.76
CA GLN A 18 1.50 9.93 12.86
C GLN A 18 0.23 10.78 12.96
N TYR A 19 0.33 12.09 12.86
CA TYR A 19 -0.83 12.98 12.86
C TYR A 19 -1.77 12.70 11.68
N LEU A 20 -1.22 12.52 10.48
CA LEU A 20 -2.01 12.24 9.29
C LEU A 20 -2.73 10.88 9.37
N ILE A 21 -2.04 9.82 9.80
CA ILE A 21 -2.68 8.50 9.92
C ILE A 21 -3.69 8.43 11.06
N GLY A 22 -3.51 9.24 12.12
CA GLY A 22 -4.45 9.32 13.24
C GLY A 22 -5.67 10.19 12.98
N SER A 23 -5.59 11.15 12.05
CA SER A 23 -6.67 12.09 11.76
C SER A 23 -7.75 11.52 10.84
N ILE A 24 -7.41 10.50 10.04
CA ILE A 24 -8.33 9.86 9.09
C ILE A 24 -8.38 8.35 9.37
N GLY A 25 -9.47 7.91 9.95
CA GLY A 25 -9.70 6.51 10.28
C GLY A 25 -11.18 6.20 10.50
N PRO A 26 -11.61 4.96 10.26
CA PRO A 26 -10.85 3.87 9.65
C PRO A 26 -10.54 4.15 8.17
N ARG A 27 -9.42 3.58 7.67
CA ARG A 27 -9.04 3.64 6.25
C ARG A 27 -9.23 2.27 5.61
N PRO A 28 -9.70 2.20 4.35
CA PRO A 28 -9.65 0.97 3.60
C PRO A 28 -8.19 0.57 3.34
N ILE A 29 -7.93 -0.72 3.27
CA ILE A 29 -6.62 -1.27 2.99
C ILE A 29 -6.69 -2.08 1.70
N CYS A 30 -5.72 -1.87 0.81
CA CYS A 30 -5.50 -2.76 -0.32
C CYS A 30 -4.16 -3.48 -0.21
N PHE A 31 -4.08 -4.67 -0.81
CA PHE A 31 -2.83 -5.26 -1.23
C PHE A 31 -2.61 -4.92 -2.70
N ALA A 32 -1.51 -4.21 -2.98
CA ALA A 32 -1.05 -3.99 -4.34
C ALA A 32 0.00 -5.03 -4.69
N SER A 33 -0.30 -5.87 -5.68
CA SER A 33 0.65 -6.79 -6.25
C SER A 33 1.18 -6.25 -7.57
N THR A 34 2.49 -6.34 -7.74
CA THR A 34 3.21 -5.84 -8.92
C THR A 34 4.31 -6.84 -9.29
N VAL A 35 4.78 -6.77 -10.51
CA VAL A 35 5.94 -7.52 -10.97
C VAL A 35 7.01 -6.56 -11.50
N ASP A 36 8.27 -6.88 -11.32
CA ASP A 36 9.34 -6.15 -11.99
C ASP A 36 9.54 -6.61 -13.44
N LYS A 37 10.53 -6.05 -14.14
CA LYS A 37 10.83 -6.39 -15.54
C LYS A 37 11.26 -7.85 -15.75
N ASP A 38 11.78 -8.49 -14.71
CA ASP A 38 12.22 -9.87 -14.71
C ASP A 38 11.12 -10.85 -14.27
N GLY A 39 9.91 -10.32 -14.02
CA GLY A 39 8.75 -11.10 -13.58
C GLY A 39 8.77 -11.43 -12.08
N LYS A 40 9.66 -10.82 -11.30
CA LYS A 40 9.72 -11.02 -9.85
C LYS A 40 8.54 -10.32 -9.17
N PRO A 41 7.72 -11.05 -8.39
CA PRO A 41 6.55 -10.48 -7.75
C PRO A 41 6.90 -9.65 -6.51
N ASN A 42 6.08 -8.63 -6.27
CA ASN A 42 6.10 -7.82 -5.05
C ASN A 42 4.67 -7.56 -4.58
N LEU A 43 4.42 -7.80 -3.30
CA LEU A 43 3.12 -7.55 -2.66
C LEU A 43 3.30 -6.62 -1.47
N ALA A 44 2.51 -5.55 -1.41
CA ALA A 44 2.58 -4.60 -0.32
C ALA A 44 1.20 -4.07 0.08
N PRO A 45 0.95 -3.84 1.40
CA PRO A 45 -0.27 -3.21 1.89
C PRO A 45 -0.18 -1.70 1.79
N PHE A 46 -1.31 -1.08 1.47
CA PHE A 46 -1.48 0.37 1.47
C PHE A 46 -2.79 0.76 2.13
N SER A 47 -2.71 1.62 3.15
CA SER A 47 -3.87 2.23 3.81
C SER A 47 -4.14 3.65 3.32
N PHE A 48 -3.25 4.25 2.53
CA PHE A 48 -3.54 5.44 1.74
C PHE A 48 -4.14 4.99 0.41
N PHE A 49 -5.42 4.59 0.46
CA PHE A 49 -6.14 3.94 -0.62
C PHE A 49 -7.61 4.34 -0.58
N ASN A 50 -8.19 4.65 -1.76
CA ASN A 50 -9.62 4.87 -1.90
C ASN A 50 -10.09 4.82 -3.36
N ILE A 51 -11.42 4.75 -3.55
CA ILE A 51 -12.10 4.98 -4.82
C ILE A 51 -12.41 6.46 -4.94
N PHE A 52 -12.03 7.09 -6.05
CA PHE A 52 -12.22 8.52 -6.26
C PHE A 52 -13.35 8.85 -7.24
N THR A 53 -13.58 8.00 -8.23
CA THR A 53 -14.68 8.20 -9.20
C THR A 53 -15.05 6.87 -9.87
N ALA A 54 -16.31 6.79 -10.32
CA ALA A 54 -16.84 5.64 -11.03
C ALA A 54 -16.81 5.81 -12.56
N ASN A 55 -16.80 7.05 -13.07
CA ASN A 55 -16.75 7.33 -14.50
C ASN A 55 -15.80 8.53 -14.80
N PRO A 56 -14.60 8.29 -15.33
CA PRO A 56 -13.97 6.97 -15.45
C PRO A 56 -13.71 6.32 -14.08
N PRO A 57 -13.60 4.99 -13.98
CA PRO A 57 -13.31 4.34 -12.71
C PRO A 57 -11.86 4.63 -12.28
N ILE A 58 -11.71 5.34 -11.16
CA ILE A 58 -10.39 5.70 -10.63
C ILE A 58 -10.25 5.20 -9.20
N LEU A 59 -9.26 4.34 -9.02
CA LEU A 59 -8.72 3.92 -7.73
C LEU A 59 -7.39 4.65 -7.50
N VAL A 60 -7.19 5.15 -6.29
CA VAL A 60 -5.92 5.79 -5.92
C VAL A 60 -5.34 5.09 -4.71
N PHE A 61 -4.07 4.75 -4.78
CA PHE A 61 -3.26 4.35 -3.64
C PHE A 61 -1.93 5.07 -3.69
N SER A 62 -1.33 5.31 -2.52
CA SER A 62 -0.07 6.05 -2.44
C SER A 62 1.06 5.13 -1.96
N PRO A 63 1.99 4.73 -2.84
CA PRO A 63 3.24 4.08 -2.46
C PRO A 63 4.24 5.13 -1.94
N ALA A 64 3.83 5.90 -0.92
CA ALA A 64 4.66 6.94 -0.32
C ALA A 64 6.07 6.41 0.02
N ARG A 65 7.06 7.31 -0.01
CA ARG A 65 8.43 6.98 0.39
C ARG A 65 8.47 6.44 1.82
N ARG A 66 9.44 5.60 2.11
CA ARG A 66 9.62 5.06 3.47
C ARG A 66 9.98 6.18 4.44
N VAL A 67 9.26 6.26 5.55
CA VAL A 67 9.48 7.30 6.58
C VAL A 67 10.88 7.21 7.19
N ARG A 68 11.43 5.99 7.28
CA ARG A 68 12.73 5.73 7.93
C ARG A 68 13.92 6.30 7.16
N ASP A 69 13.94 6.14 5.85
CA ASP A 69 15.13 6.39 5.02
C ASP A 69 14.82 7.16 3.71
N ASN A 70 13.56 7.60 3.56
CA ASN A 70 13.06 8.30 2.37
C ASN A 70 13.26 7.50 1.05
N SER A 71 13.48 6.20 1.13
CA SER A 71 13.65 5.36 -0.05
C SER A 71 12.33 5.09 -0.77
N VAL A 72 12.42 4.82 -2.07
CA VAL A 72 11.27 4.47 -2.91
C VAL A 72 10.88 3.01 -2.66
N LYS A 73 9.57 2.74 -2.66
CA LYS A 73 9.05 1.37 -2.54
C LYS A 73 9.13 0.64 -3.88
N HIS A 74 9.41 -0.66 -3.84
CA HIS A 74 9.43 -1.51 -5.03
C HIS A 74 8.11 -1.46 -5.82
N THR A 75 6.97 -1.34 -5.15
CA THR A 75 5.67 -1.18 -5.81
C THR A 75 5.65 -0.01 -6.79
N LEU A 76 6.21 1.16 -6.41
CA LEU A 76 6.27 2.31 -7.33
C LEU A 76 7.20 2.02 -8.52
N LEU A 77 8.40 1.50 -8.25
CA LEU A 77 9.37 1.16 -9.29
C LEU A 77 8.79 0.16 -10.29
N ASN A 78 8.08 -0.84 -9.82
CA ASN A 78 7.44 -1.84 -10.67
C ASN A 78 6.30 -1.25 -11.50
N CYS A 79 5.44 -0.41 -10.90
CA CYS A 79 4.37 0.28 -11.62
C CYS A 79 4.92 1.18 -12.74
N GLU A 80 6.00 1.93 -12.48
CA GLU A 80 6.67 2.75 -13.48
C GLU A 80 7.31 1.91 -14.59
N ALA A 81 7.85 0.74 -14.23
CA ALA A 81 8.56 -0.13 -15.18
C ALA A 81 7.64 -0.95 -16.08
N THR A 82 6.48 -1.39 -15.56
CA THR A 82 5.57 -2.33 -16.26
C THR A 82 4.22 -1.73 -16.62
N GLY A 83 3.83 -0.61 -15.99
CA GLY A 83 2.51 0.00 -16.15
C GLY A 83 1.37 -0.85 -15.58
N GLN A 84 1.67 -1.85 -14.74
CA GLN A 84 0.68 -2.81 -14.25
C GLN A 84 0.67 -2.90 -12.73
N VAL A 85 -0.53 -3.03 -12.17
CA VAL A 85 -0.78 -3.30 -10.75
C VAL A 85 -2.09 -4.05 -10.60
N VAL A 86 -2.12 -4.99 -9.68
CA VAL A 86 -3.36 -5.66 -9.25
C VAL A 86 -3.70 -5.20 -7.85
N ILE A 87 -4.91 -4.69 -7.67
CA ILE A 87 -5.41 -4.19 -6.40
C ILE A 87 -6.41 -5.20 -5.81
N ASN A 88 -6.13 -5.65 -4.61
CA ASN A 88 -7.01 -6.52 -3.84
C ASN A 88 -7.45 -5.79 -2.58
N VAL A 89 -8.77 -5.65 -2.41
CA VAL A 89 -9.34 -5.11 -1.17
C VAL A 89 -9.14 -6.14 -0.05
N VAL A 90 -8.57 -5.71 1.06
CA VAL A 90 -8.23 -6.59 2.17
C VAL A 90 -9.49 -6.91 2.98
N ASN A 91 -9.77 -8.20 3.17
CA ASN A 91 -10.73 -8.72 4.12
C ASN A 91 -10.01 -9.43 5.29
N PHE A 92 -10.78 -9.88 6.28
CA PHE A 92 -10.23 -10.51 7.48
C PHE A 92 -9.42 -11.78 7.17
N ASP A 93 -9.89 -12.63 6.27
CA ASP A 93 -9.24 -13.91 5.94
C ASP A 93 -7.88 -13.70 5.26
N ILE A 94 -7.75 -12.63 4.46
CA ILE A 94 -6.49 -12.28 3.78
C ILE A 94 -5.47 -11.70 4.77
N VAL A 95 -5.93 -10.99 5.82
CA VAL A 95 -5.04 -10.42 6.84
C VAL A 95 -4.27 -11.50 7.58
N GLU A 96 -4.94 -12.57 8.01
CA GLU A 96 -4.30 -13.67 8.72
C GLU A 96 -3.22 -14.36 7.88
N GLN A 97 -3.45 -14.53 6.58
CA GLN A 97 -2.48 -15.14 5.67
C GLN A 97 -1.20 -14.31 5.49
N LYS A 98 -1.26 -13.00 5.70
CA LYS A 98 -0.09 -12.12 5.60
C LYS A 98 0.69 -11.98 6.90
N LEU A 99 0.07 -12.20 8.06
CA LEU A 99 0.76 -12.27 9.35
C LEU A 99 1.73 -13.47 9.43
N ILE A 100 1.51 -14.48 8.58
CA ILE A 100 2.51 -15.51 8.32
C ILE A 100 3.56 -14.86 7.42
N LYS A 101 4.69 -14.46 7.99
CA LYS A 101 5.82 -13.83 7.32
C LYS A 101 6.05 -14.41 5.92
N VAL A 102 6.02 -13.56 4.90
CA VAL A 102 6.41 -13.90 3.53
C VAL A 102 7.94 -13.97 3.50
N GLU A 103 8.52 -15.00 4.09
CA GLU A 103 9.97 -15.25 4.08
C GLU A 103 10.40 -16.17 2.92
N GLU A 104 9.44 -16.76 2.19
CA GLU A 104 9.72 -17.68 1.09
C GLU A 104 9.02 -17.25 -0.20
N GLU A 105 9.77 -17.14 -1.30
CA GLU A 105 9.28 -16.77 -2.63
C GLU A 105 8.14 -17.69 -3.14
N ASP A 106 8.10 -18.94 -2.71
CA ASP A 106 7.06 -19.91 -3.07
C ASP A 106 5.68 -19.62 -2.41
N LYS A 107 5.66 -18.96 -1.25
CA LYS A 107 4.42 -18.53 -0.59
C LYS A 107 3.80 -17.32 -1.30
N LEU A 108 4.61 -16.45 -1.88
CA LEU A 108 4.16 -15.34 -2.70
C LEU A 108 3.43 -15.83 -3.96
N ARG A 109 3.98 -16.80 -4.67
CA ARG A 109 3.35 -17.42 -5.85
C ARG A 109 2.00 -18.07 -5.54
N ASN A 110 1.92 -18.79 -4.42
CA ASN A 110 0.67 -19.41 -3.97
C ASN A 110 -0.39 -18.37 -3.56
N PHE A 111 0.04 -17.23 -3.01
CA PHE A 111 -0.85 -16.13 -2.64
C PHE A 111 -1.38 -15.41 -3.90
N GLU A 112 -0.54 -15.12 -4.88
CA GLU A 112 -0.93 -14.52 -6.16
C GLU A 112 -1.90 -15.41 -6.94
N GLN A 113 -1.67 -16.72 -6.91
CA GLN A 113 -2.55 -17.69 -7.57
C GLN A 113 -3.94 -17.76 -6.90
N LYS A 114 -4.02 -17.61 -5.58
CA LYS A 114 -5.29 -17.47 -4.85
C LYS A 114 -6.02 -16.16 -5.17
N ILE A 115 -5.28 -15.06 -5.26
CA ILE A 115 -5.84 -13.74 -5.61
C ILE A 115 -6.41 -13.72 -7.04
N ARG A 116 -5.77 -14.40 -8.00
CA ARG A 116 -6.24 -14.49 -9.40
C ARG A 116 -7.50 -15.34 -9.56
N ASN A 117 -7.83 -16.18 -8.59
CA ASN A 117 -8.99 -17.07 -8.61
C ASN A 117 -10.23 -16.49 -7.89
N PHE A 118 -10.15 -15.23 -7.42
CA PHE A 118 -11.26 -14.43 -6.92
C PHE A 118 -11.73 -13.42 -7.96
#